data_1064404931685bed700ce8e88af83d18
#
_entry.id   1064404931685bed700ce8e88af83d18
#
_cell.length_a   1.000
_cell.length_b   1.000
_cell.length_c   1.000
_cell.angle_alpha   90.00
_cell.angle_beta   90.00
_cell.angle_gamma   90.00
#
_symmetry.space_group_name_H-M   'P 1'
#
loop_
_entity.id
_entity.type
_entity.pdbx_description
1 polymer ?
#
loop_
_entity_poly.entity_id
_entity_poly.type
_entity_poly.pdbx_seq_one_letter_code
_entity_poly.pdbx_strand_id
1 'polypeptide(L)'
;MSSYGQLTNRAITAVVLALLALLGLYFLPNVLWAALLLIPLAVVSLEVGRLFSWTSRGRIVLVILSTFFCGISYVAPWVTSYGFAQIVVILSIASLLFWLFFVPFFLRIRVAVTSHYLQAAIYAVIFLPTWASLVALQNRPDLAALAIFAVCLVDTSGFVFGQWMGRHQLAKSISPGKTIEGVIGGVITVFAFGVLLLWVGGVGGLGAIPILTIFVTAVGFTILCVLGDLVESHLKRLAGIKNSGTILPGHGGLYDRIDGMTAVLPTVFLVTHWML
;
A
#
# COMPACT_ATOMS: atom_id res chain seq x y z
N MET A 1 -27.60 15.17 -6.57
CA MET A 1 -27.40 13.77 -6.99
C MET A 1 -27.84 12.87 -5.85
N SER A 2 -28.71 11.90 -6.09
CA SER A 2 -29.17 10.98 -5.06
C SER A 2 -28.01 10.15 -4.47
N SER A 3 -28.10 9.78 -3.20
CA SER A 3 -27.10 8.93 -2.52
C SER A 3 -26.80 7.61 -3.29
N TYR A 4 -27.79 7.07 -3.97
CA TYR A 4 -27.67 5.90 -4.85
C TYR A 4 -26.73 6.16 -6.04
N GLY A 5 -26.81 7.31 -6.70
CA GLY A 5 -25.91 7.62 -7.83
C GLY A 5 -24.44 7.77 -7.42
N GLN A 6 -24.18 8.22 -6.19
CA GLN A 6 -22.80 8.30 -5.68
C GLN A 6 -22.23 6.91 -5.37
N LEU A 7 -23.02 5.99 -4.81
CA LEU A 7 -22.60 4.62 -4.54
C LEU A 7 -22.32 3.85 -5.83
N THR A 8 -23.17 3.98 -6.84
CA THR A 8 -22.98 3.33 -8.14
C THR A 8 -21.70 3.82 -8.82
N ASN A 9 -21.46 5.14 -8.86
CA ASN A 9 -20.24 5.69 -9.46
C ASN A 9 -18.97 5.22 -8.71
N ARG A 10 -19.04 5.10 -7.40
CA ARG A 10 -17.93 4.53 -6.60
C ARG A 10 -17.66 3.08 -6.98
N ALA A 11 -18.69 2.23 -6.99
CA ALA A 11 -18.52 0.82 -7.36
C ALA A 11 -17.93 0.66 -8.77
N ILE A 12 -18.46 1.39 -9.75
CA ILE A 12 -17.96 1.35 -11.14
C ILE A 12 -16.48 1.76 -11.20
N THR A 13 -16.10 2.88 -10.58
CA THR A 13 -14.70 3.36 -10.60
C THR A 13 -13.76 2.34 -9.96
N ALA A 14 -14.13 1.73 -8.83
CA ALA A 14 -13.32 0.72 -8.16
C ALA A 14 -13.13 -0.53 -9.04
N VAL A 15 -14.20 -1.03 -9.65
CA VAL A 15 -14.17 -2.20 -10.55
C VAL A 15 -13.31 -1.90 -11.78
N VAL A 16 -13.49 -0.74 -12.41
CA VAL A 16 -12.70 -0.36 -13.60
C VAL A 16 -11.20 -0.27 -13.26
N LEU A 17 -10.85 0.38 -12.16
CA LEU A 17 -9.45 0.49 -11.74
C LEU A 17 -8.84 -0.89 -11.39
N ALA A 18 -9.60 -1.75 -10.71
CA ALA A 18 -9.16 -3.10 -10.40
C ALA A 18 -8.95 -3.94 -11.67
N LEU A 19 -9.87 -3.87 -12.63
CA LEU A 19 -9.74 -4.56 -13.92
C LEU A 19 -8.53 -4.04 -14.72
N LEU A 20 -8.33 -2.73 -14.81
CA LEU A 20 -7.17 -2.15 -15.49
C LEU A 20 -5.85 -2.57 -14.82
N ALA A 21 -5.80 -2.59 -13.48
CA ALA A 21 -4.63 -3.06 -12.75
C ALA A 21 -4.35 -4.55 -13.02
N LEU A 22 -5.37 -5.41 -12.98
CA LEU A 22 -5.23 -6.84 -13.28
C LEU A 22 -4.82 -7.07 -14.74
N LEU A 23 -5.45 -6.40 -15.70
CA LEU A 23 -5.06 -6.49 -17.11
C LEU A 23 -3.61 -6.07 -17.31
N GLY A 24 -3.18 -4.97 -16.69
CA GLY A 24 -1.78 -4.53 -16.74
C GLY A 24 -0.84 -5.55 -16.13
N LEU A 25 -1.20 -6.08 -14.96
CA LEU A 25 -0.39 -7.04 -14.21
C LEU A 25 -0.16 -8.36 -14.99
N TYR A 26 -1.19 -8.87 -15.66
CA TYR A 26 -1.13 -10.17 -16.34
C TYR A 26 -0.71 -10.10 -17.81
N PHE A 27 -1.01 -9.02 -18.52
CA PHE A 27 -0.89 -8.98 -19.99
C PHE A 27 0.13 -7.97 -20.51
N LEU A 28 0.54 -6.95 -19.73
CA LEU A 28 1.53 -6.00 -20.23
C LEU A 28 2.96 -6.57 -20.10
N PRO A 29 3.85 -6.28 -21.08
CA PRO A 29 5.29 -6.43 -20.89
C PRO A 29 5.78 -5.64 -19.66
N ASN A 30 6.77 -6.17 -18.93
CA ASN A 30 7.25 -5.56 -17.68
C ASN A 30 7.67 -4.09 -17.83
N VAL A 31 8.29 -3.72 -18.96
CA VAL A 31 8.66 -2.32 -19.27
C VAL A 31 7.44 -1.42 -19.33
N LEU A 32 6.36 -1.86 -20.01
CA LEU A 32 5.14 -1.08 -20.11
C LEU A 32 4.39 -1.02 -18.79
N TRP A 33 4.42 -2.10 -18.01
CA TRP A 33 3.87 -2.13 -16.66
C TRP A 33 4.60 -1.14 -15.75
N ALA A 34 5.95 -1.18 -15.73
CA ALA A 34 6.75 -0.24 -14.96
C ALA A 34 6.47 1.22 -15.35
N ALA A 35 6.37 1.51 -16.65
CA ALA A 35 6.05 2.84 -17.15
C ALA A 35 4.62 3.27 -16.76
N LEU A 36 3.63 2.37 -16.87
CA LEU A 36 2.25 2.64 -16.48
C LEU A 36 2.14 3.02 -15.00
N LEU A 37 2.89 2.33 -14.13
CA LEU A 37 2.90 2.59 -12.70
C LEU A 37 3.54 3.93 -12.30
N LEU A 38 4.25 4.62 -13.20
CA LEU A 38 4.71 5.98 -12.95
C LEU A 38 3.55 6.99 -12.89
N ILE A 39 2.42 6.71 -13.54
CA ILE A 39 1.23 7.57 -13.51
C ILE A 39 0.65 7.64 -12.08
N PRO A 40 0.25 6.53 -11.42
CA PRO A 40 -0.20 6.58 -10.03
C PRO A 40 0.87 7.12 -9.08
N LEU A 41 2.16 6.84 -9.30
CA LEU A 41 3.24 7.42 -8.50
C LEU A 41 3.26 8.95 -8.61
N ALA A 42 3.13 9.51 -9.80
CA ALA A 42 3.08 10.95 -10.01
C ALA A 42 1.87 11.59 -9.32
N VAL A 43 0.70 10.94 -9.43
CA VAL A 43 -0.52 11.40 -8.75
C VAL A 43 -0.33 11.45 -7.23
N VAL A 44 0.18 10.36 -6.64
CA VAL A 44 0.42 10.28 -5.19
C VAL A 44 1.49 11.27 -4.75
N SER A 45 2.52 11.52 -5.57
CA SER A 45 3.52 12.57 -5.29
C SER A 45 2.88 13.95 -5.14
N LEU A 46 1.93 14.28 -6.02
CA LEU A 46 1.18 15.54 -5.93
C LEU A 46 0.29 15.60 -4.69
N GLU A 47 -0.37 14.50 -4.33
CA GLU A 47 -1.25 14.40 -3.16
C GLU A 47 -0.44 14.53 -1.87
N VAL A 48 0.64 13.75 -1.72
CA VAL A 48 1.51 13.79 -0.53
C VAL A 48 2.19 15.15 -0.38
N GLY A 49 2.63 15.77 -1.48
CA GLY A 49 3.16 17.12 -1.43
C GLY A 49 2.11 18.16 -0.97
N ARG A 50 0.80 17.93 -1.19
CA ARG A 50 -0.27 18.75 -0.60
C ARG A 50 -0.41 18.48 0.90
N LEU A 51 -0.34 17.23 1.32
CA LEU A 51 -0.39 16.85 2.74
C LEU A 51 0.73 17.50 3.55
N PHE A 52 1.91 17.67 2.94
CA PHE A 52 3.05 18.36 3.53
C PHE A 52 3.05 19.88 3.28
N SER A 53 1.98 20.43 2.70
CA SER A 53 1.85 21.86 2.38
C SER A 53 2.95 22.42 1.47
N TRP A 54 3.52 21.59 0.60
CA TRP A 54 4.54 22.00 -0.35
C TRP A 54 3.97 22.93 -1.43
N THR A 55 4.80 23.88 -1.88
CA THR A 55 4.44 24.76 -3.01
C THR A 55 4.19 23.95 -4.28
N SER A 56 3.49 24.54 -5.26
CA SER A 56 3.27 23.86 -6.55
C SER A 56 4.57 23.46 -7.25
N ARG A 57 5.62 24.29 -7.17
CA ARG A 57 6.95 23.97 -7.70
C ARG A 57 7.56 22.78 -6.95
N GLY A 58 7.52 22.76 -5.62
CA GLY A 58 8.05 21.66 -4.81
C GLY A 58 7.37 20.33 -5.13
N ARG A 59 6.05 20.32 -5.36
CA ARG A 59 5.30 19.12 -5.77
C ARG A 59 5.72 18.61 -7.14
N ILE A 60 5.93 19.50 -8.12
CA ILE A 60 6.43 19.13 -9.45
C ILE A 60 7.85 18.55 -9.35
N VAL A 61 8.72 19.16 -8.55
CA VAL A 61 10.07 18.63 -8.30
C VAL A 61 10.00 17.23 -7.70
N LEU A 62 9.11 16.98 -6.74
CA LEU A 62 8.91 15.64 -6.15
C LEU A 62 8.51 14.62 -7.22
N VAL A 63 7.57 14.96 -8.10
CA VAL A 63 7.15 14.09 -9.22
C VAL A 63 8.34 13.78 -10.13
N ILE A 64 9.10 14.81 -10.55
CA ILE A 64 10.25 14.63 -11.44
C ILE A 64 11.31 13.74 -10.80
N LEU A 65 11.68 14.00 -9.55
CA LEU A 65 12.71 13.24 -8.85
C LEU A 65 12.28 11.79 -8.62
N SER A 66 11.04 11.54 -8.21
CA SER A 66 10.54 10.18 -7.97
C SER A 66 10.42 9.37 -9.26
N THR A 67 9.87 9.93 -10.34
CA THR A 67 9.78 9.26 -11.63
C THR A 67 11.15 9.02 -12.26
N PHE A 68 12.07 9.98 -12.14
CA PHE A 68 13.45 9.84 -12.60
C PHE A 68 14.19 8.74 -11.83
N PHE A 69 14.08 8.73 -10.49
CA PHE A 69 14.69 7.69 -9.65
C PHE A 69 14.15 6.29 -10.01
N CYS A 70 12.84 6.14 -10.16
CA CYS A 70 12.23 4.88 -10.57
C CYS A 70 12.69 4.45 -11.97
N GLY A 71 12.71 5.37 -12.93
CA GLY A 71 13.20 5.11 -14.28
C GLY A 71 14.66 4.65 -14.28
N ILE A 72 15.54 5.38 -13.58
CA ILE A 72 16.96 5.03 -13.48
C ILE A 72 17.14 3.68 -12.75
N SER A 73 16.46 3.45 -11.64
CA SER A 73 16.57 2.19 -10.89
C SER A 73 16.14 0.98 -11.72
N TYR A 74 15.20 1.17 -12.65
CA TYR A 74 14.77 0.14 -13.57
C TYR A 74 15.76 -0.11 -14.72
N VAL A 75 16.37 0.95 -15.25
CA VAL A 75 17.28 0.89 -16.41
C VAL A 75 18.73 0.61 -16.01
N ALA A 76 19.20 1.13 -14.87
CA ALA A 76 20.59 0.97 -14.41
C ALA A 76 21.10 -0.49 -14.34
N PRO A 77 20.28 -1.49 -13.96
CA PRO A 77 20.70 -2.90 -13.97
C PRO A 77 21.13 -3.45 -15.33
N TRP A 78 20.67 -2.85 -16.43
CA TRP A 78 21.12 -3.22 -17.80
C TRP A 78 22.56 -2.78 -18.08
N VAL A 79 23.09 -1.85 -17.27
CA VAL A 79 24.43 -1.27 -17.40
C VAL A 79 25.37 -1.72 -16.28
N THR A 80 24.84 -2.18 -15.15
CA THR A 80 25.60 -2.58 -13.95
C THR A 80 25.43 -4.06 -13.64
N SER A 81 26.34 -4.59 -12.82
CA SER A 81 26.27 -6.00 -12.35
C SER A 81 25.14 -6.24 -11.32
N TYR A 82 24.48 -5.19 -10.86
CA TYR A 82 23.39 -5.28 -9.89
C TYR A 82 22.04 -5.42 -10.59
N GLY A 83 21.35 -6.52 -10.37
CA GLY A 83 20.00 -6.73 -10.90
C GLY A 83 18.95 -5.81 -10.24
N PHE A 84 17.89 -5.50 -10.98
CA PHE A 84 16.75 -4.72 -10.44
C PHE A 84 16.20 -5.30 -9.14
N ALA A 85 16.15 -6.64 -9.03
CA ALA A 85 15.68 -7.32 -7.81
C ALA A 85 16.49 -6.94 -6.56
N GLN A 86 17.80 -6.73 -6.67
CA GLN A 86 18.65 -6.34 -5.54
C GLN A 86 18.31 -4.92 -5.06
N ILE A 87 18.05 -4.01 -5.98
CA ILE A 87 17.59 -2.65 -5.64
C ILE A 87 16.25 -2.72 -4.91
N VAL A 88 15.32 -3.54 -5.42
CA VAL A 88 14.01 -3.73 -4.79
C VAL A 88 14.15 -4.34 -3.40
N VAL A 89 15.05 -5.32 -3.19
CA VAL A 89 15.34 -5.89 -1.86
C VAL A 89 15.79 -4.81 -0.88
N ILE A 90 16.77 -3.98 -1.26
CA ILE A 90 17.29 -2.91 -0.39
C ILE A 90 16.18 -1.92 -0.03
N LEU A 91 15.42 -1.45 -1.02
CA LEU A 91 14.30 -0.54 -0.82
C LEU A 91 13.23 -1.15 0.08
N SER A 92 12.91 -2.43 -0.12
CA SER A 92 11.87 -3.13 0.65
C SER A 92 12.30 -3.39 2.09
N ILE A 93 13.60 -3.70 2.34
CA ILE A 93 14.14 -3.80 3.70
C ILE A 93 14.04 -2.44 4.40
N ALA A 94 14.47 -1.37 3.75
CA ALA A 94 14.36 -0.02 4.31
C ALA A 94 12.91 0.36 4.64
N SER A 95 11.98 0.02 3.74
CA SER A 95 10.54 0.22 3.97
C SER A 95 10.03 -0.61 5.15
N LEU A 96 10.38 -1.89 5.25
CA LEU A 96 9.93 -2.76 6.34
C LEU A 96 10.43 -2.24 7.70
N LEU A 97 11.72 -1.85 7.79
CA LEU A 97 12.29 -1.26 9.01
C LEU A 97 11.59 0.05 9.38
N PHE A 98 11.26 0.89 8.39
CA PHE A 98 10.48 2.10 8.60
C PHE A 98 9.09 1.78 9.18
N TRP A 99 8.36 0.82 8.61
CA TRP A 99 7.03 0.46 9.08
C TRP A 99 7.03 -0.17 10.48
N LEU A 100 8.03 -1.00 10.80
CA LEU A 100 8.08 -1.69 12.10
C LEU A 100 8.60 -0.82 13.24
N PHE A 101 9.55 0.07 12.99
CA PHE A 101 10.22 0.82 14.05
C PHE A 101 9.87 2.31 14.05
N PHE A 102 9.92 2.98 12.90
CA PHE A 102 9.66 4.42 12.84
C PHE A 102 8.18 4.75 12.97
N VAL A 103 7.32 4.04 12.26
CA VAL A 103 5.88 4.37 12.21
C VAL A 103 5.19 4.27 13.58
N PRO A 104 5.36 3.20 14.40
CA PRO A 104 4.76 3.14 15.73
C PRO A 104 5.20 4.30 16.63
N PHE A 105 6.48 4.67 16.57
CA PHE A 105 7.03 5.81 17.30
C PHE A 105 6.45 7.14 16.79
N PHE A 106 6.40 7.35 15.48
CA PHE A 106 5.86 8.55 14.83
C PHE A 106 4.37 8.76 15.17
N LEU A 107 3.56 7.70 15.12
CA LEU A 107 2.14 7.75 15.46
C LEU A 107 1.92 8.03 16.96
N ARG A 108 2.83 7.58 17.83
CA ARG A 108 2.74 7.80 19.27
C ARG A 108 3.06 9.25 19.66
N ILE A 109 4.11 9.84 19.07
CA ILE A 109 4.57 11.20 19.43
C ILE A 109 3.70 12.27 18.79
N ARG A 110 3.12 12.00 17.61
CA ARG A 110 2.23 12.91 16.87
C ARG A 110 2.85 14.28 16.52
N VAL A 111 4.15 14.30 16.32
CA VAL A 111 4.87 15.53 15.97
C VAL A 111 4.68 15.82 14.49
N ALA A 112 4.40 17.09 14.16
CA ALA A 112 4.40 17.54 12.78
C ALA A 112 5.82 17.49 12.20
N VAL A 113 5.97 16.87 11.02
CA VAL A 113 7.23 16.86 10.29
C VAL A 113 7.37 18.18 9.55
N THR A 114 8.19 19.09 10.06
CA THR A 114 8.39 20.43 9.48
C THR A 114 9.53 20.48 8.47
N SER A 115 10.54 19.62 8.61
CA SER A 115 11.67 19.55 7.69
C SER A 115 11.26 18.97 6.33
N HIS A 116 11.46 19.72 5.25
CA HIS A 116 11.20 19.24 3.88
C HIS A 116 12.06 18.03 3.50
N TYR A 117 13.29 17.93 4.00
CA TYR A 117 14.13 16.74 3.78
C TYR A 117 13.56 15.49 4.44
N LEU A 118 13.07 15.61 5.67
CA LEU A 118 12.44 14.49 6.36
C LEU A 118 11.11 14.10 5.70
N GLN A 119 10.32 15.08 5.25
CA GLN A 119 9.10 14.83 4.46
C GLN A 119 9.40 14.07 3.16
N ALA A 120 10.44 14.48 2.44
CA ALA A 120 10.90 13.79 1.23
C ALA A 120 11.43 12.38 1.52
N ALA A 121 12.15 12.18 2.63
CA ALA A 121 12.63 10.87 3.05
C ALA A 121 11.47 9.92 3.42
N ILE A 122 10.47 10.41 4.15
CA ILE A 122 9.24 9.66 4.47
C ILE A 122 8.52 9.27 3.17
N TYR A 123 8.34 10.22 2.25
CA TYR A 123 7.77 9.92 0.95
C TYR A 123 8.56 8.83 0.21
N ALA A 124 9.87 8.97 0.12
CA ALA A 124 10.73 8.06 -0.61
C ALA A 124 10.65 6.62 -0.06
N VAL A 125 10.73 6.46 1.27
CA VAL A 125 10.72 5.13 1.92
C VAL A 125 9.36 4.45 1.89
N ILE A 126 8.28 5.19 1.66
CA ILE A 126 6.93 4.66 1.49
C ILE A 126 6.67 4.27 0.03
N PHE A 127 6.85 5.21 -0.91
CA PHE A 127 6.30 5.07 -2.27
C PHE A 127 7.27 4.47 -3.28
N LEU A 128 8.59 4.71 -3.16
CA LEU A 128 9.56 4.13 -4.09
C LEU A 128 9.65 2.60 -3.95
N PRO A 129 9.71 2.02 -2.73
CA PRO A 129 9.64 0.57 -2.56
C PRO A 129 8.31 -0.02 -3.04
N THR A 130 7.20 0.68 -2.85
CA THR A 130 5.87 0.23 -3.30
C THR A 130 5.83 0.09 -4.82
N TRP A 131 6.29 1.12 -5.55
CA TRP A 131 6.41 1.06 -7.00
C TRP A 131 7.35 -0.06 -7.44
N ALA A 132 8.56 -0.12 -6.88
CA ALA A 132 9.58 -1.09 -7.25
C ALA A 132 9.12 -2.54 -6.99
N SER A 133 8.49 -2.78 -5.84
CA SER A 133 7.95 -4.10 -5.49
C SER A 133 6.82 -4.52 -6.42
N LEU A 134 5.93 -3.61 -6.80
CA LEU A 134 4.83 -3.93 -7.71
C LEU A 134 5.32 -4.23 -9.13
N VAL A 135 6.38 -3.56 -9.58
CA VAL A 135 7.06 -3.88 -10.85
C VAL A 135 7.72 -5.26 -10.78
N ALA A 136 8.44 -5.55 -9.70
CA ALA A 136 9.13 -6.84 -9.53
C ALA A 136 8.14 -8.02 -9.35
N LEU A 137 7.06 -7.81 -8.60
CA LEU A 137 6.01 -8.82 -8.37
C LEU A 137 5.21 -9.16 -9.63
N GLN A 138 5.34 -8.42 -10.72
CA GLN A 138 4.75 -8.82 -12.01
C GLN A 138 5.30 -10.16 -12.51
N ASN A 139 6.50 -10.57 -12.10
CA ASN A 139 7.03 -11.90 -12.40
C ASN A 139 6.25 -13.03 -11.68
N ARG A 140 5.44 -12.67 -10.69
CA ARG A 140 4.55 -13.55 -9.93
C ARG A 140 3.18 -12.87 -9.80
N PRO A 141 2.44 -12.71 -10.92
CA PRO A 141 1.22 -11.92 -10.97
C PRO A 141 0.14 -12.43 -10.02
N ASP A 142 0.08 -13.75 -9.81
CA ASP A 142 -0.86 -14.36 -8.86
C ASP A 142 -0.61 -13.89 -7.43
N LEU A 143 0.65 -13.85 -6.98
CA LEU A 143 1.01 -13.39 -5.65
C LEU A 143 0.76 -11.90 -5.47
N ALA A 144 1.04 -11.09 -6.50
CA ALA A 144 0.71 -9.67 -6.50
C ALA A 144 -0.80 -9.44 -6.40
N ALA A 145 -1.59 -10.15 -7.21
CA ALA A 145 -3.05 -10.06 -7.20
C ALA A 145 -3.65 -10.50 -5.85
N LEU A 146 -3.14 -11.60 -5.29
CA LEU A 146 -3.56 -12.10 -3.97
C LEU A 146 -3.22 -11.11 -2.85
N ALA A 147 -2.03 -10.48 -2.89
CA ALA A 147 -1.65 -9.47 -1.91
C ALA A 147 -2.57 -8.25 -1.97
N ILE A 148 -2.85 -7.74 -3.18
CA ILE A 148 -3.78 -6.61 -3.38
C ILE A 148 -5.18 -6.98 -2.88
N PHE A 149 -5.67 -8.17 -3.23
CA PHE A 149 -6.97 -8.67 -2.78
C PHE A 149 -7.03 -8.82 -1.25
N ALA A 150 -5.97 -9.34 -0.62
CA ALA A 150 -5.90 -9.48 0.82
C ALA A 150 -5.92 -8.12 1.55
N VAL A 151 -5.30 -7.06 0.99
CA VAL A 151 -5.44 -5.69 1.52
C VAL A 151 -6.91 -5.26 1.49
N CYS A 152 -7.61 -5.46 0.37
CA CYS A 152 -9.05 -5.15 0.28
C CYS A 152 -9.89 -5.95 1.29
N LEU A 153 -9.51 -7.21 1.57
CA LEU A 153 -10.15 -8.02 2.60
C LEU A 153 -9.94 -7.45 4.01
N VAL A 154 -8.71 -7.01 4.35
CA VAL A 154 -8.42 -6.35 5.63
C VAL A 154 -9.29 -5.11 5.81
N ASP A 155 -9.32 -4.23 4.81
CA ASP A 155 -10.08 -2.97 4.89
C ASP A 155 -11.57 -3.22 5.02
N THR A 156 -12.11 -4.12 4.19
CA THR A 156 -13.55 -4.44 4.20
C THR A 156 -13.95 -5.13 5.51
N SER A 157 -13.21 -6.14 5.93
CA SER A 157 -13.52 -6.87 7.17
C SER A 157 -13.29 -5.99 8.40
N GLY A 158 -12.21 -5.20 8.42
CA GLY A 158 -11.93 -4.23 9.47
C GLY A 158 -13.07 -3.24 9.66
N PHE A 159 -13.65 -2.75 8.55
CA PHE A 159 -14.83 -1.89 8.59
C PHE A 159 -16.07 -2.63 9.10
N VAL A 160 -16.39 -3.81 8.58
CA VAL A 160 -17.58 -4.59 8.95
C VAL A 160 -17.53 -4.99 10.43
N PHE A 161 -16.44 -5.64 10.86
CA PHE A 161 -16.27 -6.05 12.26
C PHE A 161 -16.18 -4.85 13.20
N GLY A 162 -15.53 -3.76 12.76
CA GLY A 162 -15.45 -2.52 13.52
C GLY A 162 -16.83 -1.87 13.74
N GLN A 163 -17.71 -1.90 12.74
CA GLN A 163 -19.09 -1.40 12.90
C GLN A 163 -19.97 -2.32 13.74
N TRP A 164 -19.83 -3.64 13.56
CA TRP A 164 -20.71 -4.61 14.20
C TRP A 164 -20.34 -4.87 15.67
N MET A 165 -19.06 -5.00 15.97
CA MET A 165 -18.56 -5.42 17.29
C MET A 165 -17.63 -4.42 17.95
N GLY A 166 -17.28 -3.31 17.27
CA GLY A 166 -16.27 -2.35 17.74
C GLY A 166 -16.67 -1.65 19.04
N ARG A 167 -15.87 -1.82 20.07
CA ARG A 167 -16.00 -1.18 21.39
C ARG A 167 -14.77 -0.38 21.77
N HIS A 168 -13.58 -0.84 21.35
CA HIS A 168 -12.30 -0.26 21.71
C HIS A 168 -11.67 0.44 20.53
N GLN A 169 -11.56 1.76 20.59
CA GLN A 169 -10.93 2.55 19.54
C GLN A 169 -9.42 2.30 19.49
N LEU A 170 -8.89 1.99 18.30
CA LEU A 170 -7.46 1.71 18.10
C LEU A 170 -6.61 2.99 18.22
N ALA A 171 -7.03 4.06 17.57
CA ALA A 171 -6.29 5.33 17.49
C ALA A 171 -7.26 6.53 17.49
N LYS A 172 -7.87 6.80 18.64
CA LYS A 172 -8.96 7.78 18.84
C LYS A 172 -8.69 9.15 18.21
N SER A 173 -7.48 9.65 18.29
CA SER A 173 -7.12 10.99 17.83
C SER A 173 -6.70 11.05 16.34
N ILE A 174 -6.36 9.92 15.73
CA ILE A 174 -5.91 9.83 14.34
C ILE A 174 -7.08 9.39 13.47
N SER A 175 -7.66 8.25 13.81
CA SER A 175 -8.79 7.64 13.10
C SER A 175 -9.79 7.06 14.10
N PRO A 176 -10.79 7.85 14.55
CA PRO A 176 -11.74 7.44 15.59
C PRO A 176 -12.65 6.27 15.18
N GLY A 177 -12.77 6.01 13.87
CA GLY A 177 -13.56 4.90 13.35
C GLY A 177 -12.84 3.55 13.35
N LYS A 178 -11.52 3.51 13.61
CA LYS A 178 -10.78 2.25 13.68
C LYS A 178 -10.85 1.64 15.09
N THR A 179 -11.15 0.34 15.14
CA THR A 179 -11.34 -0.42 16.40
C THR A 179 -10.41 -1.62 16.47
N ILE A 180 -10.10 -2.07 17.68
CA ILE A 180 -9.30 -3.27 17.92
C ILE A 180 -10.03 -4.51 17.38
N GLU A 181 -11.35 -4.57 17.56
CA GLU A 181 -12.19 -5.64 17.05
C GLU A 181 -12.18 -5.69 15.51
N GLY A 182 -12.11 -4.54 14.86
CA GLY A 182 -11.92 -4.47 13.41
C GLY A 182 -10.59 -5.07 12.96
N VAL A 183 -9.49 -4.78 13.69
CA VAL A 183 -8.17 -5.40 13.41
C VAL A 183 -8.22 -6.92 13.59
N ILE A 184 -8.82 -7.40 14.68
CA ILE A 184 -9.02 -8.84 14.92
C ILE A 184 -9.83 -9.47 13.78
N GLY A 185 -10.90 -8.82 13.34
CA GLY A 185 -11.71 -9.24 12.19
C GLY A 185 -10.87 -9.34 10.91
N GLY A 186 -9.98 -8.37 10.67
CA GLY A 186 -9.01 -8.40 9.57
C GLY A 186 -8.10 -9.62 9.63
N VAL A 187 -7.49 -9.89 10.79
CA VAL A 187 -6.64 -11.07 11.00
C VAL A 187 -7.39 -12.37 10.73
N ILE A 188 -8.60 -12.51 11.30
CA ILE A 188 -9.42 -13.72 11.10
C ILE A 188 -9.74 -13.92 9.62
N THR A 189 -10.11 -12.85 8.91
CA THR A 189 -10.48 -12.92 7.49
C THR A 189 -9.29 -13.29 6.61
N VAL A 190 -8.11 -12.67 6.81
CA VAL A 190 -6.90 -13.00 6.04
C VAL A 190 -6.39 -14.40 6.38
N PHE A 191 -6.47 -14.81 7.64
CA PHE A 191 -6.13 -16.18 8.05
C PHE A 191 -7.04 -17.20 7.36
N ALA A 192 -8.36 -16.99 7.41
CA ALA A 192 -9.34 -17.88 6.75
C ALA A 192 -9.11 -17.92 5.23
N PHE A 193 -8.78 -16.78 4.62
CA PHE A 193 -8.41 -16.71 3.20
C PHE A 193 -7.14 -17.50 2.90
N GLY A 194 -6.10 -17.40 3.72
CA GLY A 194 -4.87 -18.20 3.58
C GLY A 194 -5.12 -19.71 3.70
N VAL A 195 -5.96 -20.11 4.67
CA VAL A 195 -6.38 -21.53 4.82
C VAL A 195 -7.17 -22.01 3.61
N LEU A 196 -8.07 -21.20 3.08
CA LEU A 196 -8.83 -21.49 1.86
C LEU A 196 -7.91 -21.72 0.66
N LEU A 197 -6.89 -20.86 0.49
CA LEU A 197 -5.91 -21.02 -0.59
C LEU A 197 -5.14 -22.34 -0.50
N LEU A 198 -4.77 -22.78 0.71
CA LEU A 198 -4.16 -24.09 0.90
C LEU A 198 -5.11 -25.23 0.52
N TRP A 199 -6.38 -25.12 0.92
CA TRP A 199 -7.39 -26.16 0.67
C TRP A 199 -7.70 -26.32 -0.84
N VAL A 200 -7.72 -25.22 -1.59
CA VAL A 200 -8.00 -25.21 -3.06
C VAL A 200 -6.81 -25.75 -3.88
N GLY A 201 -5.67 -26.07 -3.26
CA GLY A 201 -4.56 -26.71 -3.97
C GLY A 201 -3.29 -25.88 -4.07
N GLY A 202 -3.19 -24.86 -3.25
CA GLY A 202 -1.99 -24.01 -3.13
C GLY A 202 -1.73 -23.18 -4.39
N VAL A 203 -1.73 -21.87 -4.24
CA VAL A 203 -1.33 -20.97 -5.32
C VAL A 203 0.19 -20.83 -5.31
N GLY A 204 0.83 -20.93 -6.48
CA GLY A 204 2.24 -20.57 -6.67
C GLY A 204 3.28 -21.52 -6.08
N GLY A 205 2.96 -22.83 -5.92
CA GLY A 205 3.92 -23.82 -5.40
C GLY A 205 4.13 -23.73 -3.87
N LEU A 206 3.24 -23.04 -3.17
CA LEU A 206 3.16 -23.06 -1.71
C LEU A 206 2.69 -24.46 -1.27
N GLY A 207 3.62 -25.39 -1.17
CA GLY A 207 3.38 -26.73 -0.63
C GLY A 207 2.79 -26.68 0.79
N ALA A 208 2.87 -27.77 1.54
CA ALA A 208 2.33 -27.87 2.89
C ALA A 208 2.93 -26.80 3.83
N ILE A 209 2.36 -25.55 3.79
CA ILE A 209 2.76 -24.50 4.72
C ILE A 209 2.10 -24.79 6.07
N PRO A 210 2.85 -24.77 7.18
CA PRO A 210 2.28 -24.94 8.51
C PRO A 210 1.21 -23.89 8.79
N ILE A 211 0.11 -24.30 9.41
CA ILE A 211 -1.01 -23.40 9.73
C ILE A 211 -0.58 -22.22 10.62
N LEU A 212 0.45 -22.44 11.45
CA LEU A 212 1.06 -21.40 12.27
C LEU A 212 1.70 -20.31 11.40
N THR A 213 2.35 -20.66 10.31
CA THR A 213 2.96 -19.72 9.37
C THR A 213 1.88 -18.84 8.72
N ILE A 214 0.74 -19.43 8.33
CA ILE A 214 -0.39 -18.68 7.77
C ILE A 214 -0.92 -17.71 8.81
N PHE A 215 -1.07 -18.14 10.06
CA PHE A 215 -1.55 -17.28 11.15
C PHE A 215 -0.59 -16.11 11.39
N VAL A 216 0.72 -16.36 11.54
CA VAL A 216 1.72 -15.32 11.74
C VAL A 216 1.75 -14.34 10.56
N THR A 217 1.66 -14.85 9.34
CA THR A 217 1.59 -14.02 8.13
C THR A 217 0.33 -13.16 8.12
N ALA A 218 -0.83 -13.72 8.47
CA ALA A 218 -2.09 -12.97 8.54
C ALA A 218 -2.03 -11.82 9.58
N VAL A 219 -1.43 -12.09 10.75
CA VAL A 219 -1.21 -11.06 11.78
C VAL A 219 -0.30 -9.95 11.27
N GLY A 220 0.88 -10.30 10.75
CA GLY A 220 1.86 -9.32 10.24
C GLY A 220 1.30 -8.50 9.08
N PHE A 221 0.62 -9.15 8.13
CA PHE A 221 -0.02 -8.53 6.99
C PHE A 221 -1.09 -7.51 7.42
N THR A 222 -1.98 -7.91 8.34
CA THR A 222 -3.04 -7.02 8.86
C THR A 222 -2.46 -5.84 9.62
N ILE A 223 -1.43 -6.05 10.44
CA ILE A 223 -0.76 -4.96 11.18
C ILE A 223 -0.16 -3.96 10.19
N LEU A 224 0.56 -4.40 9.17
CA LEU A 224 1.16 -3.52 8.16
C LEU A 224 0.09 -2.73 7.40
N CYS A 225 -1.00 -3.38 6.98
CA CYS A 225 -2.12 -2.71 6.31
C CYS A 225 -2.71 -1.60 7.20
N VAL A 226 -2.97 -1.91 8.47
CA VAL A 226 -3.50 -0.94 9.43
C VAL A 226 -2.53 0.21 9.70
N LEU A 227 -1.21 -0.05 9.77
CA LEU A 227 -0.20 1.00 9.93
C LEU A 227 -0.18 1.94 8.72
N GLY A 228 -0.31 1.41 7.50
CA GLY A 228 -0.40 2.21 6.26
C GLY A 228 -1.53 3.24 6.33
N ASP A 229 -2.75 2.77 6.61
CA ASP A 229 -3.92 3.64 6.73
C ASP A 229 -3.80 4.62 7.94
N LEU A 230 -3.20 4.20 9.07
CA LEU A 230 -2.98 5.10 10.20
C LEU A 230 -2.00 6.24 9.86
N VAL A 231 -0.92 5.96 9.11
CA VAL A 231 0.01 6.99 8.64
C VAL A 231 -0.68 7.97 7.72
N GLU A 232 -1.42 7.48 6.75
CA GLU A 232 -2.19 8.31 5.82
C GLU A 232 -3.20 9.18 6.57
N SER A 233 -3.98 8.58 7.47
CA SER A 233 -4.92 9.29 8.33
C SER A 233 -4.23 10.35 9.21
N HIS A 234 -3.05 10.05 9.76
CA HIS A 234 -2.28 10.99 10.56
C HIS A 234 -1.80 12.19 9.75
N LEU A 235 -1.24 11.97 8.55
CA LEU A 235 -0.82 13.04 7.65
C LEU A 235 -1.99 13.94 7.24
N LYS A 236 -3.18 13.38 6.98
CA LYS A 236 -4.39 14.17 6.72
C LYS A 236 -4.79 15.05 7.89
N ARG A 237 -4.70 14.54 9.14
CA ARG A 237 -4.99 15.36 10.34
C ARG A 237 -3.99 16.48 10.51
N LEU A 238 -2.69 16.24 10.28
CA LEU A 238 -1.68 17.29 10.33
C LEU A 238 -1.90 18.37 9.27
N ALA A 239 -2.37 17.98 8.09
CA ALA A 239 -2.72 18.93 7.02
C ALA A 239 -4.08 19.62 7.19
N GLY A 240 -4.88 19.24 8.21
CA GLY A 240 -6.22 19.80 8.43
C GLY A 240 -7.26 19.38 7.38
N ILE A 241 -7.02 18.31 6.62
CA ILE A 241 -7.91 17.83 5.55
C ILE A 241 -8.45 16.44 5.85
N LYS A 242 -9.49 16.04 5.11
CA LYS A 242 -10.11 14.71 5.27
C LYS A 242 -9.70 13.72 4.19
N ASN A 243 -9.51 14.18 2.96
CA ASN A 243 -9.13 13.35 1.80
C ASN A 243 -7.77 13.82 1.27
N SER A 244 -6.91 12.90 0.83
CA SER A 244 -5.59 13.23 0.27
C SER A 244 -5.68 14.00 -1.06
N GLY A 245 -6.75 13.76 -1.82
CA GLY A 245 -7.01 14.37 -3.12
C GLY A 245 -8.46 14.32 -3.55
N THR A 246 -8.72 14.74 -4.79
CA THR A 246 -10.05 14.72 -5.43
C THR A 246 -10.01 14.11 -6.82
N ILE A 247 -8.93 13.41 -7.16
CA ILE A 247 -8.68 12.89 -8.51
C ILE A 247 -9.64 11.75 -8.85
N LEU A 248 -10.00 10.92 -7.87
CA LEU A 248 -10.95 9.85 -8.09
C LEU A 248 -12.37 10.31 -7.79
N PRO A 249 -13.27 10.44 -8.81
CA PRO A 249 -14.62 10.89 -8.61
C PRO A 249 -15.37 10.05 -7.57
N GLY A 250 -15.80 10.68 -6.49
CA GLY A 250 -16.52 10.02 -5.39
C GLY A 250 -15.66 9.20 -4.41
N HIS A 251 -14.35 8.98 -4.69
CA HIS A 251 -13.45 8.16 -3.87
C HIS A 251 -12.37 8.94 -3.11
N GLY A 252 -12.20 10.24 -3.37
CA GLY A 252 -11.13 11.03 -2.76
C GLY A 252 -9.82 10.97 -3.55
N GLY A 253 -8.70 10.83 -2.86
CA GLY A 253 -7.39 10.70 -3.47
C GLY A 253 -7.00 9.26 -3.79
N LEU A 254 -5.95 9.13 -4.59
CA LEU A 254 -5.35 7.83 -4.90
C LEU A 254 -4.63 7.26 -3.67
N TYR A 255 -3.96 8.11 -2.90
CA TYR A 255 -3.30 7.66 -1.66
C TYR A 255 -4.31 7.06 -0.67
N ASP A 256 -5.53 7.64 -0.56
CA ASP A 256 -6.63 7.07 0.24
C ASP A 256 -7.03 5.62 -0.18
N ARG A 257 -6.51 5.11 -1.29
CA ARG A 257 -6.85 3.77 -1.83
C ARG A 257 -5.70 2.76 -1.78
N ILE A 258 -4.47 3.26 -1.69
CA ILE A 258 -3.29 2.40 -1.71
C ILE A 258 -2.49 2.47 -0.41
N ASP A 259 -2.98 3.16 0.59
CA ASP A 259 -2.31 3.38 1.88
C ASP A 259 -1.85 2.08 2.55
N GLY A 260 -2.72 1.08 2.69
CA GLY A 260 -2.37 -0.26 3.19
C GLY A 260 -1.39 -1.00 2.28
N MET A 261 -1.50 -0.82 0.95
CA MET A 261 -0.61 -1.46 -0.02
C MET A 261 0.84 -0.98 0.13
N THR A 262 1.06 0.27 0.57
CA THR A 262 2.39 0.86 0.72
C THR A 262 3.27 0.15 1.74
N ALA A 263 2.68 -0.42 2.78
CA ALA A 263 3.39 -1.20 3.78
C ALA A 263 3.49 -2.70 3.38
N VAL A 264 2.44 -3.21 2.74
CA VAL A 264 2.29 -4.63 2.44
C VAL A 264 3.12 -5.07 1.24
N LEU A 265 3.05 -4.37 0.10
CA LEU A 265 3.68 -4.84 -1.15
C LEU A 265 5.21 -5.01 -1.05
N PRO A 266 5.98 -4.08 -0.44
CA PRO A 266 7.42 -4.29 -0.23
C PRO A 266 7.71 -5.53 0.63
N THR A 267 6.88 -5.78 1.64
CA THR A 267 7.03 -6.93 2.54
C THR A 267 6.70 -8.25 1.81
N VAL A 268 5.63 -8.27 1.01
CA VAL A 268 5.28 -9.44 0.18
C VAL A 268 6.40 -9.75 -0.80
N PHE A 269 6.98 -8.73 -1.45
CA PHE A 269 8.13 -8.94 -2.33
C PHE A 269 9.30 -9.58 -1.60
N LEU A 270 9.67 -9.10 -0.40
CA LEU A 270 10.74 -9.70 0.40
C LEU A 270 10.46 -11.18 0.71
N VAL A 271 9.27 -11.47 1.23
CA VAL A 271 8.89 -12.84 1.58
C VAL A 271 8.96 -13.75 0.35
N THR A 272 8.42 -13.32 -0.78
CA THR A 272 8.45 -14.13 -2.02
C THR A 272 9.84 -14.29 -2.60
N HIS A 273 10.69 -13.26 -2.49
CA HIS A 273 12.06 -13.30 -2.99
C HIS A 273 12.98 -14.26 -2.19
N TRP A 274 12.69 -14.42 -0.87
CA TRP A 274 13.53 -15.25 0.01
C TRP A 274 13.00 -16.67 0.20
N MET A 275 11.71 -16.91 -0.03
CA MET A 275 11.07 -18.22 0.21
C MET A 275 10.82 -19.01 -1.09
N LEU A 276 10.86 -18.38 -2.26
CA LEU A 276 10.57 -18.97 -3.57
C LEU A 276 11.67 -18.68 -4.58
#